data_851da48718b2559860f985591f06b69b
#
_entry.id   851da48718b2559860f985591f06b69b
#
_cell.length_a   1.000
_cell.length_b   1.000
_cell.length_c   1.000
_cell.angle_alpha   90.00
_cell.angle_beta   90.00
_cell.angle_gamma   90.00
#
_symmetry.space_group_name_H-M   'P 1'
#
loop_
_entity.id
_entity.type
_entity.pdbx_description
1 polymer ?
#
loop_
_entity_poly.entity_id
_entity_poly.type
_entity_poly.pdbx_seq_one_letter_code
_entity_poly.pdbx_strand_id
1 'polypeptide(L)'
;SEVYYKELSNVNTYTIEDVRIRYLANNNASAYVYGAEFRMNGAFVPGTESWISLGFLKTEENSNNRGYIARPTDQRLKIGVLFQDYIPTIPDVKMYLNLVYNTGVPGGSANYADPYIFNSRLRDYKRADLGISYTFVSENKKAPKNSWLNSFKELSGGFELFNMFNNQNSITNTWVRDIDTKQQFAVPNYLTSRILNLRVRIRF
;
A
#
# COMPACT_ATOMS: atom_id res chain seq x y z
N SER A 1 -0.74 -10.35 17.36
CA SER A 1 0.34 -10.95 16.55
C SER A 1 -0.05 -12.35 16.12
N GLU A 2 0.38 -12.72 14.92
CA GLU A 2 0.15 -14.04 14.33
C GLU A 2 1.46 -14.52 13.70
N VAL A 3 1.72 -15.83 13.81
CA VAL A 3 2.80 -16.50 13.08
C VAL A 3 2.17 -17.70 12.38
N TYR A 4 2.47 -17.92 11.11
CA TYR A 4 1.85 -18.98 10.33
C TYR A 4 2.83 -19.65 9.38
N TYR A 5 2.54 -20.92 9.13
CA TYR A 5 3.16 -21.73 8.08
C TYR A 5 2.06 -22.50 7.34
N LYS A 6 2.10 -22.48 6.02
CA LYS A 6 1.15 -23.21 5.17
C LYS A 6 1.92 -23.92 4.06
N GLU A 7 1.60 -25.18 3.86
CA GLU A 7 2.06 -25.96 2.72
C GLU A 7 0.88 -26.22 1.78
N LEU A 8 1.11 -26.06 0.49
CA LEU A 8 0.11 -26.11 -0.55
C LEU A 8 0.54 -27.16 -1.58
N SER A 9 -0.31 -28.11 -1.84
CA SER A 9 -0.14 -29.12 -2.89
C SER A 9 -1.18 -28.95 -3.99
N ASN A 10 -0.92 -29.50 -5.16
CA ASN A 10 -1.82 -29.43 -6.31
C ASN A 10 -2.23 -27.97 -6.68
N VAL A 11 -1.27 -27.07 -6.63
CA VAL A 11 -1.49 -25.67 -6.99
C VAL A 11 -1.55 -25.53 -8.50
N ASN A 12 -2.50 -24.74 -9.00
CA ASN A 12 -2.58 -24.38 -10.41
C ASN A 12 -1.35 -23.62 -10.86
N THR A 13 -0.76 -24.05 -11.95
CA THR A 13 0.29 -23.30 -12.63
C THR A 13 -0.31 -22.15 -13.43
N TYR A 14 0.51 -21.16 -13.70
CA TYR A 14 0.09 -19.96 -14.42
C TYR A 14 1.26 -19.36 -15.21
N THR A 15 0.92 -18.49 -16.15
CA THR A 15 1.87 -17.56 -16.80
C THR A 15 1.52 -16.12 -16.44
N ILE A 16 2.52 -15.28 -16.39
CA ILE A 16 2.33 -13.83 -16.21
C ILE A 16 2.56 -13.15 -17.56
N GLU A 17 1.51 -12.50 -18.06
CA GLU A 17 1.50 -11.74 -19.29
C GLU A 17 1.38 -10.25 -18.94
N ASP A 18 2.49 -9.54 -18.88
CA ASP A 18 2.58 -8.16 -18.37
C ASP A 18 2.00 -8.04 -16.95
N VAL A 19 0.73 -7.65 -16.85
CA VAL A 19 0.00 -7.49 -15.59
C VAL A 19 -1.07 -8.56 -15.36
N ARG A 20 -1.25 -9.49 -16.30
CA ARG A 20 -2.28 -10.51 -16.24
C ARG A 20 -1.71 -11.85 -15.80
N ILE A 21 -2.42 -12.53 -14.90
CA ILE A 21 -2.15 -13.92 -14.54
C ILE A 21 -3.10 -14.79 -15.35
N ARG A 22 -2.53 -15.68 -16.15
CA ARG A 22 -3.27 -16.68 -16.90
C ARG A 22 -3.05 -18.06 -16.29
N TYR A 23 -4.08 -18.65 -15.74
CA TYR A 23 -4.02 -19.99 -15.16
C TYR A 23 -4.05 -21.06 -16.25
N LEU A 24 -3.23 -22.09 -16.08
CA LEU A 24 -3.05 -23.17 -17.07
C LEU A 24 -3.91 -24.41 -16.78
N ALA A 25 -4.67 -24.41 -15.70
CA ALA A 25 -5.49 -25.54 -15.24
C ALA A 25 -4.70 -26.85 -14.99
N ASN A 26 -3.41 -26.74 -14.76
CA ASN A 26 -2.54 -27.85 -14.38
C ASN A 26 -2.26 -27.76 -12.87
N ASN A 27 -2.67 -28.78 -12.11
CA ASN A 27 -2.49 -28.81 -10.65
C ASN A 27 -1.18 -29.54 -10.26
N ASN A 28 -0.07 -29.16 -10.87
CA ASN A 28 1.21 -29.85 -10.73
C ASN A 28 2.29 -28.99 -10.02
N ALA A 29 1.88 -27.94 -9.35
CA ALA A 29 2.78 -27.15 -8.51
C ALA A 29 2.56 -27.45 -7.02
N SER A 30 3.62 -27.29 -6.25
CA SER A 30 3.61 -27.21 -4.79
C SER A 30 4.07 -25.81 -4.38
N ALA A 31 3.61 -25.34 -3.23
CA ALA A 31 4.02 -24.04 -2.72
C ALA A 31 4.05 -24.05 -1.19
N TYR A 32 4.76 -23.11 -0.62
CA TYR A 32 4.69 -22.84 0.81
C TYR A 32 4.57 -21.37 1.10
N VAL A 33 4.03 -21.05 2.25
CA VAL A 33 3.90 -19.70 2.77
C VAL A 33 4.23 -19.72 4.25
N TYR A 34 5.11 -18.84 4.69
CA TYR A 34 5.27 -18.58 6.10
C TYR A 34 5.42 -17.08 6.35
N GLY A 35 5.03 -16.66 7.52
CA GLY A 35 5.10 -15.27 7.89
C GLY A 35 4.79 -15.01 9.34
N ALA A 36 4.98 -13.76 9.71
CA ALA A 36 4.63 -13.22 11.01
C ALA A 36 3.99 -11.85 10.83
N GLU A 37 2.90 -11.60 11.54
CA GLU A 37 2.20 -10.32 11.52
C GLU A 37 2.05 -9.79 12.93
N PHE A 38 2.31 -8.50 13.07
CA PHE A 38 2.10 -7.74 14.28
C PHE A 38 1.25 -6.52 13.96
N ARG A 39 0.22 -6.29 14.76
CA ARG A 39 -0.60 -5.09 14.70
C ARG A 39 -0.87 -4.58 16.10
N MET A 40 -0.69 -3.29 16.28
CA MET A 40 -1.07 -2.56 17.47
C MET A 40 -1.93 -1.36 17.06
N ASN A 41 -3.06 -1.20 17.70
CA ASN A 41 -3.94 -0.06 17.49
C ASN A 41 -4.49 0.40 18.84
N GLY A 42 -4.78 1.69 18.92
CA GLY A 42 -5.33 2.27 20.15
C GLY A 42 -5.43 3.79 20.07
N ALA A 43 -6.09 4.35 21.06
CA ALA A 43 -6.20 5.79 21.27
C ALA A 43 -4.99 6.26 22.07
N PHE A 44 -3.82 6.42 21.42
CA PHE A 44 -2.62 6.98 22.05
C PHE A 44 -2.84 8.44 22.48
N VAL A 45 -3.73 9.12 21.78
CA VAL A 45 -4.22 10.44 22.11
C VAL A 45 -5.75 10.36 22.23
N PRO A 46 -6.36 10.87 23.31
CA PRO A 46 -7.83 10.83 23.50
C PRO A 46 -8.57 11.40 22.27
N GLY A 47 -9.54 10.64 21.75
CA GLY A 47 -10.36 11.04 20.60
C GLY A 47 -9.71 10.81 19.23
N THR A 48 -8.52 10.21 19.17
CA THR A 48 -7.88 9.80 17.94
C THR A 48 -7.48 8.33 17.99
N GLU A 49 -7.52 7.65 16.85
CA GLU A 49 -7.08 6.28 16.73
C GLU A 49 -5.81 6.22 15.88
N SER A 50 -4.76 5.63 16.43
CA SER A 50 -3.50 5.40 15.74
C SER A 50 -3.20 3.92 15.66
N TRP A 51 -2.46 3.50 14.65
CA TRP A 51 -2.08 2.11 14.50
C TRP A 51 -0.70 1.95 13.87
N ILE A 52 -0.08 0.83 14.19
CA ILE A 52 1.13 0.33 13.55
C ILE A 52 0.90 -1.11 13.13
N SER A 53 1.31 -1.46 11.94
CA SER A 53 1.33 -2.83 11.44
C SER A 53 2.71 -3.18 10.89
N LEU A 54 3.16 -4.38 11.16
CA LEU A 54 4.39 -4.96 10.67
C LEU A 54 4.08 -6.37 10.18
N GLY A 55 4.36 -6.64 8.92
CA GLY A 55 4.16 -7.95 8.33
C GLY A 55 5.43 -8.45 7.68
N PHE A 56 5.76 -9.69 7.93
CA PHE A 56 6.80 -10.44 7.24
C PHE A 56 6.17 -11.64 6.55
N LEU A 57 6.43 -11.80 5.25
CA LEU A 57 5.90 -12.88 4.44
C LEU A 57 6.99 -13.44 3.53
N LYS A 58 7.11 -14.76 3.48
CA LYS A 58 7.81 -15.47 2.41
C LYS A 58 6.87 -16.49 1.78
N THR A 59 6.77 -16.48 0.45
CA THR A 59 6.02 -17.47 -0.30
C THR A 59 6.75 -17.85 -1.57
N GLU A 60 6.92 -19.14 -1.78
CA GLU A 60 7.59 -19.71 -2.96
C GLU A 60 6.76 -20.87 -3.50
N GLU A 61 6.95 -21.15 -4.78
CA GLU A 61 6.31 -22.26 -5.46
C GLU A 61 7.30 -23.04 -6.32
N ASN A 62 7.02 -24.32 -6.47
CA ASN A 62 7.77 -25.23 -7.32
C ASN A 62 6.81 -25.82 -8.36
N SER A 63 6.97 -25.38 -9.60
CA SER A 63 6.19 -25.87 -10.72
C SER A 63 7.01 -26.88 -11.52
N ASN A 64 6.40 -28.04 -11.78
CA ASN A 64 7.01 -29.13 -12.55
C ASN A 64 8.36 -29.62 -11.96
N ASN A 65 8.54 -29.58 -10.65
CA ASN A 65 9.77 -30.00 -9.95
C ASN A 65 11.05 -29.27 -10.40
N ARG A 66 10.93 -28.00 -10.84
CA ARG A 66 12.05 -27.19 -11.32
C ARG A 66 12.78 -26.42 -10.21
N GLY A 67 12.36 -26.57 -8.96
CA GLY A 67 12.84 -25.83 -7.81
C GLY A 67 11.89 -24.72 -7.37
N TYR A 68 12.18 -24.11 -6.23
CA TYR A 68 11.33 -23.07 -5.66
C TYR A 68 11.68 -21.69 -6.18
N ILE A 69 10.68 -20.92 -6.58
CA ILE A 69 10.77 -19.52 -6.98
C ILE A 69 9.75 -18.69 -6.20
N ALA A 70 10.05 -17.40 -6.03
CA ALA A 70 9.14 -16.48 -5.36
C ALA A 70 7.82 -16.33 -6.13
N ARG A 71 6.71 -16.49 -5.43
CA ARG A 71 5.37 -16.24 -6.00
C ARG A 71 5.16 -14.75 -6.27
N PRO A 72 4.28 -14.37 -7.20
CA PRO A 72 4.00 -12.95 -7.52
C PRO A 72 3.58 -12.11 -6.31
N THR A 73 3.04 -12.75 -5.27
CA THR A 73 2.61 -12.11 -4.01
C THR A 73 3.68 -12.09 -2.93
N ASP A 74 4.91 -12.57 -3.22
CA ASP A 74 6.00 -12.63 -2.24
C ASP A 74 6.53 -11.25 -1.91
N GLN A 75 5.93 -10.60 -0.93
CA GLN A 75 6.32 -9.30 -0.43
C GLN A 75 6.87 -9.44 0.98
N ARG A 76 8.21 -9.39 1.10
CA ARG A 76 8.96 -9.81 2.29
C ARG A 76 8.67 -9.00 3.54
N LEU A 77 8.53 -7.71 3.42
CA LEU A 77 8.31 -6.80 4.56
C LEU A 77 7.25 -5.77 4.18
N LYS A 78 6.30 -5.58 5.09
CA LYS A 78 5.26 -4.56 5.03
C LYS A 78 5.25 -3.79 6.34
N ILE A 79 5.32 -2.49 6.26
CA ILE A 79 5.23 -1.60 7.41
C ILE A 79 4.16 -0.56 7.10
N GLY A 80 3.20 -0.41 8.01
CA GLY A 80 2.20 0.64 7.94
C GLY A 80 2.07 1.32 9.29
N VAL A 81 2.04 2.64 9.28
CA VAL A 81 1.86 3.46 10.49
C VAL A 81 0.86 4.55 10.18
N LEU A 82 -0.19 4.64 10.98
CA LEU A 82 -1.05 5.80 11.04
C LEU A 82 -0.95 6.40 12.42
N PHE A 83 -0.45 7.61 12.51
CA PHE A 83 -0.42 8.40 13.72
C PHE A 83 -1.34 9.60 13.60
N GLN A 84 -2.19 9.82 14.59
CA GLN A 84 -3.10 10.95 14.67
C GLN A 84 -2.95 11.65 16.01
N ASP A 85 -2.96 12.97 15.98
CA ASP A 85 -2.84 13.80 17.19
C ASP A 85 -3.55 15.14 17.00
N TYR A 86 -3.83 15.80 18.12
CA TYR A 86 -4.24 17.19 18.18
C TYR A 86 -3.04 18.05 18.58
N ILE A 87 -2.97 19.27 18.04
CA ILE A 87 -1.94 20.22 18.49
C ILE A 87 -2.30 20.64 19.93
N PRO A 88 -1.43 20.38 20.92
CA PRO A 88 -1.78 20.61 22.34
C PRO A 88 -2.19 22.05 22.66
N THR A 89 -1.61 23.02 21.97
CA THR A 89 -1.94 24.45 22.14
C THR A 89 -3.17 24.89 21.37
N ILE A 90 -3.60 24.11 20.38
CA ILE A 90 -4.74 24.39 19.52
C ILE A 90 -5.52 23.09 19.31
N PRO A 91 -6.36 22.67 20.27
CA PRO A 91 -7.06 21.37 20.25
C PRO A 91 -8.05 21.21 19.09
N ASP A 92 -8.39 22.31 18.43
CA ASP A 92 -9.23 22.30 17.22
C ASP A 92 -8.49 21.86 15.97
N VAL A 93 -7.16 21.81 16.02
CA VAL A 93 -6.31 21.35 14.92
C VAL A 93 -5.94 19.90 15.14
N LYS A 94 -6.40 19.05 14.23
CA LYS A 94 -6.04 17.64 14.15
C LYS A 94 -5.08 17.42 13.00
N MET A 95 -4.02 16.67 13.25
CA MET A 95 -3.07 16.25 12.22
C MET A 95 -2.94 14.74 12.18
N TYR A 96 -2.57 14.21 11.01
CA TYR A 96 -2.22 12.81 10.86
C TYR A 96 -0.99 12.65 9.96
N LEU A 97 -0.25 11.60 10.26
CA LEU A 97 0.85 11.10 9.44
C LEU A 97 0.55 9.64 9.11
N ASN A 98 0.54 9.32 7.82
CA ASN A 98 0.42 7.95 7.33
C ASN A 98 1.71 7.57 6.62
N LEU A 99 2.36 6.49 7.08
CA LEU A 99 3.59 5.97 6.50
C LEU A 99 3.34 4.54 6.00
N VAL A 100 3.75 4.27 4.77
CA VAL A 100 3.70 2.94 4.17
C VAL A 100 5.04 2.61 3.54
N TYR A 101 5.59 1.47 3.93
CA TYR A 101 6.76 0.88 3.32
C TYR A 101 6.50 -0.59 3.02
N ASN A 102 6.72 -0.99 1.78
CA ASN A 102 6.61 -2.39 1.38
C ASN A 102 7.80 -2.74 0.49
N THR A 103 8.43 -3.88 0.72
CA THR A 103 9.46 -4.38 -0.20
C THR A 103 8.86 -4.74 -1.55
N GLY A 104 9.65 -4.63 -2.60
CA GLY A 104 9.22 -4.93 -3.95
C GLY A 104 8.76 -6.39 -4.11
N VAL A 105 7.65 -6.60 -4.79
CA VAL A 105 7.20 -7.93 -5.23
C VAL A 105 7.99 -8.38 -6.45
N PRO A 106 7.99 -9.68 -6.82
CA PRO A 106 8.54 -10.15 -8.09
C PRO A 106 7.97 -9.38 -9.27
N GLY A 107 8.82 -8.90 -10.15
CA GLY A 107 8.50 -7.94 -11.21
C GLY A 107 7.90 -8.55 -12.48
N GLY A 108 7.66 -9.86 -12.48
CA GLY A 108 7.25 -10.57 -13.69
C GLY A 108 8.39 -10.77 -14.68
N SER A 109 8.08 -11.41 -15.79
CA SER A 109 9.00 -11.70 -16.87
C SER A 109 8.58 -11.05 -18.18
N ALA A 110 9.55 -10.79 -19.04
CA ALA A 110 9.29 -10.26 -20.38
C ALA A 110 8.58 -11.29 -21.26
N ASN A 111 7.51 -10.87 -21.95
CA ASN A 111 6.90 -11.60 -23.07
C ASN A 111 6.80 -13.13 -22.88
N TYR A 112 6.04 -13.58 -21.89
CA TYR A 112 5.83 -15.01 -21.59
C TYR A 112 7.12 -15.77 -21.23
N ALA A 113 8.19 -15.06 -20.93
CA ALA A 113 9.42 -15.69 -20.55
C ALA A 113 9.27 -16.49 -19.27
N ASP A 114 9.99 -17.56 -19.20
CA ASP A 114 9.98 -18.47 -18.07
C ASP A 114 10.29 -17.74 -16.76
N PRO A 115 9.41 -17.75 -15.75
CA PRO A 115 9.62 -17.09 -14.48
C PRO A 115 10.86 -17.59 -13.71
N TYR A 116 11.38 -18.77 -14.06
CA TYR A 116 12.62 -19.30 -13.49
C TYR A 116 13.88 -18.60 -14.01
N ILE A 117 13.78 -17.93 -15.15
CA ILE A 117 14.90 -17.18 -15.75
C ILE A 117 14.90 -15.73 -15.30
N PHE A 118 13.73 -15.16 -15.07
CA PHE A 118 13.54 -13.74 -14.71
C PHE A 118 13.13 -13.60 -13.24
N ASN A 119 14.11 -13.42 -12.38
CA ASN A 119 13.93 -13.34 -10.93
C ASN A 119 14.17 -11.91 -10.39
N SER A 120 13.73 -10.89 -11.13
CA SER A 120 13.84 -9.50 -10.69
C SER A 120 12.68 -9.11 -9.78
N ARG A 121 12.95 -8.18 -8.86
CA ARG A 121 11.91 -7.54 -8.03
C ARG A 121 11.72 -6.11 -8.46
N LEU A 122 10.49 -5.62 -8.29
CA LEU A 122 10.18 -4.20 -8.37
C LEU A 122 10.90 -3.43 -7.26
N ARG A 123 10.99 -2.12 -7.43
CA ARG A 123 11.46 -1.23 -6.37
C ARG A 123 10.52 -1.26 -5.18
N ASP A 124 11.06 -0.99 -4.00
CA ASP A 124 10.27 -0.87 -2.78
C ASP A 124 9.26 0.26 -2.89
N TYR A 125 8.06 0.00 -2.44
CA TYR A 125 7.00 0.98 -2.30
C TYR A 125 7.21 1.82 -1.05
N LYS A 126 7.24 3.14 -1.18
CA LYS A 126 7.44 4.09 -0.09
C LYS A 126 6.47 5.25 -0.22
N ARG A 127 5.63 5.46 0.77
CA ARG A 127 4.69 6.57 0.76
C ARG A 127 4.55 7.18 2.14
N ALA A 128 4.54 8.50 2.19
CA ALA A 128 4.19 9.26 3.37
C ALA A 128 3.11 10.29 3.00
N ASP A 129 2.04 10.29 3.78
CA ASP A 129 0.93 11.24 3.63
C ASP A 129 0.81 12.04 4.92
N LEU A 130 0.60 13.33 4.77
CA LEU A 130 0.40 14.26 5.87
C LEU A 130 -0.95 14.95 5.70
N GLY A 131 -1.71 15.06 6.76
CA GLY A 131 -2.94 15.84 6.76
C GLY A 131 -3.07 16.70 7.99
N ILE A 132 -3.67 17.87 7.82
CA ILE A 132 -4.03 18.80 8.88
C ILE A 132 -5.48 19.23 8.66
N SER A 133 -6.25 19.29 9.72
CA SER A 133 -7.63 19.74 9.67
C SER A 133 -7.96 20.65 10.85
N TYR A 134 -8.81 21.63 10.63
CA TYR A 134 -9.31 22.54 11.65
C TYR A 134 -10.81 22.42 11.79
N THR A 135 -11.27 22.33 13.03
CA THR A 135 -12.70 22.26 13.39
C THR A 135 -13.17 23.66 13.74
N PHE A 136 -14.01 24.23 12.89
CA PHE A 136 -14.64 25.55 13.12
C PHE A 136 -15.82 25.46 14.07
N VAL A 137 -16.67 24.44 13.86
CA VAL A 137 -17.88 24.18 14.66
C VAL A 137 -18.02 22.68 14.88
N SER A 138 -18.40 22.28 16.08
CA SER A 138 -18.76 20.91 16.43
C SER A 138 -19.75 20.91 17.61
N GLU A 139 -20.23 19.74 18.01
CA GLU A 139 -21.08 19.59 19.20
C GLU A 139 -20.43 20.19 20.48
N ASN A 140 -19.10 20.07 20.57
CA ASN A 140 -18.31 20.57 21.70
C ASN A 140 -17.76 21.98 21.49
N LYS A 141 -17.84 22.53 20.28
CA LYS A 141 -17.33 23.85 19.92
C LYS A 141 -18.38 24.65 19.16
N LYS A 142 -19.04 25.54 19.89
CA LYS A 142 -20.05 26.42 19.29
C LYS A 142 -19.40 27.65 18.66
N ALA A 143 -19.98 28.09 17.55
CA ALA A 143 -19.58 29.34 16.93
C ALA A 143 -19.90 30.55 17.81
N PRO A 144 -19.21 31.71 17.65
CA PRO A 144 -19.58 32.97 18.33
C PRO A 144 -21.03 33.35 18.07
N LYS A 145 -21.66 33.94 19.09
CA LYS A 145 -23.04 34.49 18.95
C LYS A 145 -23.06 35.46 17.76
N ASN A 146 -24.09 35.39 16.95
CA ASN A 146 -24.29 36.18 15.72
C ASN A 146 -23.34 35.81 14.55
N SER A 147 -22.70 34.66 14.56
CA SER A 147 -21.92 34.18 13.41
C SER A 147 -22.83 33.38 12.47
N TRP A 148 -22.63 33.52 11.16
CA TRP A 148 -23.23 32.66 10.14
C TRP A 148 -22.89 31.16 10.33
N LEU A 149 -21.82 30.88 11.06
CA LEU A 149 -21.38 29.54 11.42
C LEU A 149 -22.39 28.80 12.34
N ASN A 150 -23.30 29.52 13.02
CA ASN A 150 -24.32 28.91 13.86
C ASN A 150 -25.36 28.11 13.07
N SER A 151 -25.39 28.25 11.75
CA SER A 151 -26.26 27.43 10.88
C SER A 151 -25.73 25.99 10.70
N PHE A 152 -24.53 25.72 11.15
CA PHE A 152 -23.90 24.40 11.02
C PHE A 152 -23.84 23.69 12.37
N LYS A 153 -24.14 22.40 12.39
CA LYS A 153 -23.84 21.50 13.51
C LYS A 153 -22.37 21.08 13.53
N GLU A 154 -21.79 20.91 12.33
CA GLU A 154 -20.39 20.59 12.17
C GLU A 154 -19.84 21.31 10.94
N LEU A 155 -18.71 21.97 11.11
CA LEU A 155 -17.93 22.53 10.01
C LEU A 155 -16.44 22.31 10.30
N SER A 156 -15.78 21.61 9.42
CA SER A 156 -14.32 21.44 9.45
C SER A 156 -13.72 21.56 8.05
N GLY A 157 -12.51 22.07 8.00
CA GLY A 157 -11.71 22.16 6.79
C GLY A 157 -10.36 21.46 6.98
N GLY A 158 -9.87 20.82 5.96
CA GLY A 158 -8.60 20.12 6.03
C GLY A 158 -7.81 20.21 4.74
N PHE A 159 -6.51 20.11 4.88
CA PHE A 159 -5.52 20.03 3.83
C PHE A 159 -4.76 18.72 3.96
N GLU A 160 -4.59 18.02 2.85
CA GLU A 160 -3.92 16.72 2.81
C GLU A 160 -2.87 16.72 1.70
N LEU A 161 -1.68 16.25 2.04
CA LEU A 161 -0.56 16.09 1.12
C LEU A 161 -0.25 14.60 1.00
N PHE A 162 -0.70 13.99 -0.09
CA PHE A 162 -0.41 12.59 -0.38
C PHE A 162 0.92 12.44 -1.10
N ASN A 163 1.66 11.37 -0.77
CA ASN A 163 2.99 11.08 -1.30
C ASN A 163 3.93 12.29 -1.18
N MET A 164 4.09 12.81 0.05
CA MET A 164 4.78 14.08 0.32
C MET A 164 6.21 14.12 -0.24
N PHE A 165 6.90 13.00 -0.32
CA PHE A 165 8.25 12.90 -0.86
C PHE A 165 8.29 12.71 -2.38
N ASN A 166 7.12 12.63 -3.03
CA ASN A 166 6.98 12.42 -4.47
C ASN A 166 7.71 11.16 -4.97
N ASN A 167 7.66 10.08 -4.19
CA ASN A 167 8.27 8.82 -4.58
C ASN A 167 7.57 8.25 -5.82
N GLN A 168 8.37 7.83 -6.78
CA GLN A 168 7.89 7.14 -7.98
C GLN A 168 7.68 5.66 -7.66
N ASN A 169 6.51 5.36 -7.10
CA ASN A 169 6.11 4.00 -6.77
C ASN A 169 5.53 3.29 -7.98
N SER A 170 5.98 2.08 -8.24
CA SER A 170 5.40 1.21 -9.26
C SER A 170 4.98 -0.13 -8.65
N ILE A 171 3.94 -0.71 -9.18
CA ILE A 171 3.43 -2.05 -8.78
C ILE A 171 3.49 -3.05 -9.92
N THR A 172 3.80 -2.60 -11.12
CA THR A 172 3.93 -3.43 -12.33
C THR A 172 4.94 -2.82 -13.28
N ASN A 173 5.45 -3.65 -14.20
CA ASN A 173 6.21 -3.22 -15.35
C ASN A 173 5.45 -3.57 -16.63
N THR A 174 5.57 -2.73 -17.65
CA THR A 174 5.24 -3.08 -19.04
C THR A 174 6.53 -3.41 -19.75
N TRP A 175 6.58 -4.55 -20.43
CA TRP A 175 7.75 -4.96 -21.16
C TRP A 175 7.67 -4.50 -22.60
N VAL A 176 8.66 -3.76 -23.04
CA VAL A 176 8.79 -3.23 -24.42
C VAL A 176 9.98 -3.86 -25.09
N ARG A 177 9.79 -4.32 -26.32
CA ARG A 177 10.89 -4.85 -27.15
C ARG A 177 11.28 -3.82 -28.19
N ASP A 178 12.56 -3.50 -28.21
CA ASP A 178 13.16 -2.70 -29.26
C ASP A 178 13.17 -3.51 -30.58
N ILE A 179 12.71 -2.88 -31.66
CA ILE A 179 12.54 -3.55 -32.96
C ILE A 179 13.89 -3.86 -33.62
N ASP A 180 14.85 -2.98 -33.44
CA ASP A 180 16.16 -3.09 -34.10
C ASP A 180 17.11 -3.99 -33.31
N THR A 181 17.30 -3.70 -32.04
CA THR A 181 18.24 -4.43 -31.18
C THR A 181 17.68 -5.73 -30.62
N LYS A 182 16.34 -5.93 -30.71
CA LYS A 182 15.59 -7.05 -30.10
C LYS A 182 15.72 -7.13 -28.57
N GLN A 183 16.30 -6.13 -27.94
CA GLN A 183 16.40 -6.05 -26.49
C GLN A 183 15.05 -5.76 -25.86
N GLN A 184 14.84 -6.27 -24.66
CA GLN A 184 13.61 -6.06 -23.90
C GLN A 184 13.89 -5.18 -22.69
N PHE A 185 13.01 -4.20 -22.49
CA PHE A 185 13.12 -3.22 -21.42
C PHE A 185 11.87 -3.27 -20.53
N ALA A 186 12.08 -3.28 -19.22
CA ALA A 186 11.01 -3.12 -18.25
C ALA A 186 10.71 -1.64 -18.03
N VAL A 187 9.54 -1.19 -18.42
CA VAL A 187 9.05 0.18 -18.20
C VAL A 187 8.15 0.16 -16.98
N PRO A 188 8.54 0.81 -15.86
CA PRO A 188 7.71 0.84 -14.67
C PRO A 188 6.41 1.61 -14.89
N ASN A 189 5.29 1.03 -14.46
CA ASN A 189 4.01 1.73 -14.41
C ASN A 189 3.90 2.44 -13.06
N TYR A 190 4.14 3.74 -13.10
CA TYR A 190 4.12 4.55 -11.88
C TYR A 190 2.69 4.84 -11.43
N LEU A 191 2.51 4.74 -10.12
CA LEU A 191 1.32 5.20 -9.43
C LEU A 191 1.32 6.74 -9.31
N THR A 192 0.26 7.25 -8.75
CA THR A 192 0.04 8.69 -8.54
C THR A 192 1.23 9.36 -7.83
N SER A 193 1.69 10.45 -8.39
CA SER A 193 2.70 11.34 -7.81
C SER A 193 2.15 12.09 -6.58
N ARG A 194 2.80 13.16 -6.16
CA ARG A 194 2.31 14.02 -5.08
C ARG A 194 0.97 14.66 -5.44
N ILE A 195 0.01 14.60 -4.49
CA ILE A 195 -1.31 15.22 -4.65
C ILE A 195 -1.59 16.10 -3.45
N LEU A 196 -2.10 17.29 -3.74
CA LEU A 196 -2.71 18.19 -2.78
C LEU A 196 -4.21 17.97 -2.80
N ASN A 197 -4.81 17.75 -1.63
CA ASN A 197 -6.23 17.59 -1.47
C ASN A 197 -6.78 18.55 -0.42
N LEU A 198 -7.91 19.19 -0.74
CA LEU A 198 -8.67 20.01 0.19
C LEU A 198 -9.96 19.27 0.55
N ARG A 199 -10.25 19.20 1.83
CA ARG A 199 -11.47 18.58 2.34
C ARG A 199 -12.26 19.56 3.18
N VAL A 200 -13.55 19.68 2.89
CA VAL A 200 -14.51 20.42 3.71
C VAL A 200 -15.60 19.45 4.13
N ARG A 201 -15.90 19.42 5.42
CA ARG A 201 -17.02 18.64 5.95
C ARG A 201 -18.03 19.61 6.54
N ILE A 202 -19.27 19.47 6.12
CA ILE A 202 -20.39 20.30 6.54
C ILE A 202 -21.52 19.39 6.99
N ARG A 203 -22.12 19.70 8.16
CA ARG A 203 -23.35 19.09 8.65
C ARG A 203 -24.25 20.19 9.17
N PHE A 204 -25.50 20.22 8.72
CA PHE A 204 -26.56 21.14 9.13
C PHE A 204 -27.41 20.60 10.29
#